data_358b1ae3a531d8497a37c23db963ad6f
#
_entry.id   358b1ae3a531d8497a37c23db963ad6f
#
_cell.length_a   1.000
_cell.length_b   1.000
_cell.length_c   1.000
_cell.angle_alpha   90.00
_cell.angle_beta   90.00
_cell.angle_gamma   90.00
#
_symmetry.space_group_name_H-M   'P 1'
#
loop_
_entity.id
_entity.type
_entity.pdbx_description
1 polymer ?
#
loop_
_entity_poly.entity_id
_entity_poly.type
_entity_poly.pdbx_seq_one_letter_code
_entity_poly.pdbx_strand_id
1 'polypeptide(L)'
;MKRNIIITLFLAIATAVMAQPKEGTFSIIPRVGVAITSITKDEIYTTSGNTMIPMEKQWKTGMTAGVDVDYQVLPKVSVSLGAYYSEQGCKYKNNNAEDVQTPGSYTGVSNCQTKLKYINVPIMLNMYAAQNFAIKVGLQMGFNVSGKQELTENSFKVTDEGKTEYGKPTTYKADYNAKTFDLAIPIGLSYEYMNVIIDARYNLGLTRICSNLGSYSPKNNAICISAAYRFTL
;
A
#
# COMPACT_ATOMS: atom_id res chain seq x y z
N MET A 1 3.68 10.60 35.80
CA MET A 1 3.05 11.70 35.07
C MET A 1 2.63 11.31 33.65
N LYS A 2 3.48 10.75 32.77
CA LYS A 2 3.11 10.41 31.36
C LYS A 2 1.92 9.43 31.25
N ARG A 3 1.84 8.42 32.13
CA ARG A 3 0.75 7.42 32.12
C ARG A 3 -0.63 8.02 32.47
N ASN A 4 -0.67 8.98 33.38
CA ASN A 4 -1.91 9.66 33.78
C ASN A 4 -2.41 10.63 32.71
N ILE A 5 -1.49 11.27 31.97
CA ILE A 5 -1.84 12.15 30.84
C ILE A 5 -2.50 11.34 29.71
N ILE A 6 -2.01 10.13 29.42
CA ILE A 6 -2.59 9.25 28.41
C ILE A 6 -3.98 8.78 28.84
N ILE A 7 -4.18 8.42 30.12
CA ILE A 7 -5.48 8.01 30.65
C ILE A 7 -6.48 9.19 30.65
N THR A 8 -6.03 10.39 31.02
CA THR A 8 -6.87 11.59 30.99
C THR A 8 -7.23 11.99 29.56
N LEU A 9 -6.31 11.83 28.61
CA LEU A 9 -6.57 12.05 27.19
C LEU A 9 -7.60 11.03 26.65
N PHE A 10 -7.49 9.76 27.03
CA PHE A 10 -8.48 8.72 26.70
C PHE A 10 -9.86 8.98 27.32
N LEU A 11 -9.91 9.44 28.60
CA LEU A 11 -11.17 9.80 29.26
C LEU A 11 -11.82 11.06 28.65
N ALA A 12 -11.03 12.07 28.27
CA ALA A 12 -11.55 13.28 27.61
C ALA A 12 -12.14 13.00 26.21
N ILE A 13 -11.61 11.99 25.50
CA ILE A 13 -12.13 11.55 24.21
C ILE A 13 -13.48 10.82 24.37
N ALA A 14 -13.73 10.20 25.53
CA ALA A 14 -14.96 9.42 25.78
C ALA A 14 -16.21 10.28 26.06
N THR A 15 -16.08 11.58 26.33
CA THR A 15 -17.19 12.48 26.70
C THR A 15 -17.75 13.33 25.58
N ALA A 16 -17.17 13.29 24.37
CA ALA A 16 -17.73 13.99 23.22
C ALA A 16 -18.93 13.19 22.68
N VAL A 17 -20.11 13.56 23.11
CA VAL A 17 -21.40 13.06 22.60
C VAL A 17 -21.58 13.60 21.17
N MET A 18 -20.99 12.92 20.20
CA MET A 18 -21.32 13.10 18.78
C MET A 18 -22.14 11.89 18.37
N ALA A 19 -23.38 12.14 18.01
CA ALA A 19 -24.30 11.10 17.60
C ALA A 19 -23.80 10.45 16.31
N GLN A 20 -23.76 9.11 16.27
CA GLN A 20 -23.67 8.38 15.01
C GLN A 20 -24.78 8.86 14.07
N PRO A 21 -24.55 8.82 12.72
CA PRO A 21 -25.62 9.14 11.79
C PRO A 21 -26.87 8.32 12.11
N LYS A 22 -28.05 8.95 11.98
CA LYS A 22 -29.32 8.25 12.19
C LYS A 22 -29.52 7.18 11.12
N GLU A 23 -30.28 6.15 11.43
CA GLU A 23 -30.73 5.16 10.45
C GLU A 23 -31.37 5.85 9.24
N GLY A 24 -31.10 5.32 8.04
CA GLY A 24 -31.60 5.85 6.79
C GLY A 24 -30.81 7.05 6.25
N THR A 25 -29.76 7.48 6.94
CA THR A 25 -28.94 8.62 6.53
C THR A 25 -27.87 8.22 5.53
N PHE A 26 -27.71 9.01 4.50
CA PHE A 26 -26.55 8.96 3.58
C PHE A 26 -25.46 9.93 4.03
N SER A 27 -24.23 9.56 3.81
CA SER A 27 -23.07 10.44 4.02
C SER A 27 -22.10 10.32 2.85
N ILE A 28 -21.45 11.43 2.52
CA ILE A 28 -20.33 11.48 1.57
C ILE A 28 -19.06 11.69 2.37
N ILE A 29 -18.04 10.85 2.14
CA ILE A 29 -16.82 10.81 2.96
C ILE A 29 -15.59 10.88 2.05
N PRO A 30 -15.14 12.08 1.64
CA PRO A 30 -13.85 12.25 1.00
C PRO A 30 -12.72 11.81 1.92
N ARG A 31 -11.69 11.19 1.32
CA ARG A 31 -10.60 10.54 2.03
C ARG A 31 -9.27 10.73 1.33
N VAL A 32 -8.21 10.96 2.10
CA VAL A 32 -6.83 11.02 1.63
C VAL A 32 -5.93 10.30 2.61
N GLY A 33 -4.89 9.63 2.12
CA GLY A 33 -4.01 8.88 2.99
C GLY A 33 -2.79 8.32 2.27
N VAL A 34 -2.12 7.42 2.97
CA VAL A 34 -0.95 6.68 2.48
C VAL A 34 -1.27 5.20 2.37
N ALA A 35 -0.75 4.57 1.32
CA ALA A 35 -0.80 3.14 1.12
C ALA A 35 0.63 2.58 1.24
N ILE A 36 0.86 1.71 2.20
CA ILE A 36 2.11 0.98 2.40
C ILE A 36 1.89 -0.40 1.81
N THR A 37 2.54 -0.71 0.69
CA THR A 37 2.17 -1.85 -0.16
C THR A 37 3.34 -2.78 -0.41
N SER A 38 3.04 -4.06 -0.64
CA SER A 38 4.01 -5.07 -1.03
C SER A 38 3.35 -6.12 -1.90
N ILE A 39 4.10 -6.67 -2.85
CA ILE A 39 3.66 -7.78 -3.70
C ILE A 39 4.21 -9.07 -3.13
N THR A 40 3.33 -10.02 -2.77
CA THR A 40 3.75 -11.33 -2.26
C THR A 40 4.21 -12.23 -3.39
N LYS A 41 5.19 -13.13 -3.12
CA LYS A 41 5.69 -14.13 -4.10
C LYS A 41 6.12 -13.54 -5.45
N ASP A 42 6.55 -12.30 -5.48
CA ASP A 42 7.19 -11.66 -6.63
C ASP A 42 8.70 -11.68 -6.38
N GLU A 43 9.45 -12.43 -7.16
CA GLU A 43 10.89 -12.60 -6.99
C GLU A 43 11.59 -12.02 -8.20
N ILE A 44 12.45 -11.03 -7.97
CA ILE A 44 13.36 -10.49 -8.97
C ILE A 44 14.76 -10.99 -8.61
N TYR A 45 15.49 -11.40 -9.62
CA TYR A 45 16.87 -11.89 -9.49
C TYR A 45 17.82 -10.91 -10.17
N THR A 46 18.96 -10.67 -9.55
CA THR A 46 20.13 -10.09 -10.20
C THR A 46 21.09 -11.21 -10.54
N THR A 47 21.86 -11.04 -11.61
CA THR A 47 22.91 -11.99 -12.01
C THR A 47 24.27 -11.50 -11.53
N SER A 48 25.00 -12.37 -10.84
CA SER A 48 26.42 -12.21 -10.54
C SER A 48 27.19 -13.36 -11.19
N GLY A 49 27.83 -13.12 -12.32
CA GLY A 49 28.36 -14.17 -13.15
C GLY A 49 27.26 -15.15 -13.57
N ASN A 50 27.43 -16.44 -13.26
CA ASN A 50 26.44 -17.50 -13.54
C ASN A 50 25.43 -17.71 -12.39
N THR A 51 25.45 -16.90 -11.33
CA THR A 51 24.61 -17.08 -10.15
C THR A 51 23.46 -16.09 -10.15
N MET A 52 22.23 -16.58 -10.03
CA MET A 52 21.04 -15.75 -9.81
C MET A 52 20.89 -15.46 -8.30
N ILE A 53 20.89 -14.19 -7.93
CA ILE A 53 20.74 -13.73 -6.55
C ILE A 53 19.37 -13.09 -6.38
N PRO A 54 18.49 -13.64 -5.51
CA PRO A 54 17.18 -13.03 -5.27
C PRO A 54 17.32 -11.67 -4.58
N MET A 55 16.57 -10.69 -5.05
CA MET A 55 16.52 -9.37 -4.42
C MET A 55 15.53 -9.37 -3.25
N GLU A 56 15.98 -8.83 -2.12
CA GLU A 56 15.15 -8.70 -0.91
C GLU A 56 14.05 -7.63 -1.14
N LYS A 57 12.80 -8.04 -0.92
CA LYS A 57 11.63 -7.16 -1.07
C LYS A 57 11.50 -6.19 0.11
N GLN A 58 11.01 -5.00 -0.20
CA GLN A 58 10.68 -3.96 0.77
C GLN A 58 9.28 -3.40 0.49
N TRP A 59 8.64 -2.91 1.53
CA TRP A 59 7.39 -2.20 1.42
C TRP A 59 7.59 -0.87 0.68
N LYS A 60 6.62 -0.53 -0.18
CA LYS A 60 6.60 0.73 -0.92
C LYS A 60 5.49 1.61 -0.37
N THR A 61 5.80 2.87 -0.09
CA THR A 61 4.81 3.88 0.27
C THR A 61 4.31 4.57 -0.99
N GLY A 62 3.00 4.72 -1.10
CA GLY A 62 2.30 5.45 -2.13
C GLY A 62 1.17 6.28 -1.54
N MET A 63 0.52 7.09 -2.35
CA MET A 63 -0.66 7.85 -1.94
C MET A 63 -1.96 7.09 -2.25
N THR A 64 -3.00 7.39 -1.48
CA THR A 64 -4.38 6.96 -1.78
C THR A 64 -5.33 8.12 -1.52
N ALA A 65 -6.28 8.32 -2.43
CA ALA A 65 -7.30 9.37 -2.30
C ALA A 65 -8.58 8.93 -2.99
N GLY A 66 -9.72 9.32 -2.45
CA GLY A 66 -11.02 8.96 -3.02
C GLY A 66 -12.19 9.42 -2.17
N VAL A 67 -13.33 8.78 -2.39
CA VAL A 67 -14.58 9.12 -1.72
C VAL A 67 -15.38 7.85 -1.43
N ASP A 68 -16.02 7.80 -0.26
CA ASP A 68 -17.05 6.82 0.08
C ASP A 68 -18.43 7.48 0.06
N VAL A 69 -19.43 6.72 -0.36
CA VAL A 69 -20.84 6.95 -0.01
C VAL A 69 -21.19 5.92 1.05
N ASP A 70 -21.65 6.38 2.20
CA ASP A 70 -21.98 5.55 3.37
C ASP A 70 -23.48 5.66 3.66
N TYR A 71 -24.13 4.52 3.89
CA TYR A 71 -25.55 4.45 4.25
C TYR A 71 -25.69 3.76 5.60
N GLN A 72 -26.29 4.47 6.55
CA GLN A 72 -26.56 3.95 7.89
C GLN A 72 -27.77 3.03 7.87
N VAL A 73 -27.53 1.72 7.87
CA VAL A 73 -28.58 0.68 7.79
C VAL A 73 -29.27 0.45 9.14
N LEU A 74 -28.48 0.42 10.21
CA LEU A 74 -28.92 0.19 11.60
C LEU A 74 -28.16 1.16 12.52
N PRO A 75 -28.59 1.38 13.79
CA PRO A 75 -27.90 2.30 14.69
C PRO A 75 -26.40 2.05 14.85
N LYS A 76 -25.95 0.80 14.66
CA LYS A 76 -24.56 0.38 14.82
C LYS A 76 -23.95 -0.25 13.57
N VAL A 77 -24.63 -0.14 12.42
CA VAL A 77 -24.14 -0.77 11.17
C VAL A 77 -24.37 0.16 9.99
N SER A 78 -23.35 0.43 9.24
CA SER A 78 -23.46 1.09 7.93
C SER A 78 -22.81 0.26 6.84
N VAL A 79 -23.20 0.52 5.60
CA VAL A 79 -22.61 -0.02 4.38
C VAL A 79 -22.06 1.12 3.57
N SER A 80 -20.82 1.02 3.15
CA SER A 80 -20.20 2.03 2.30
C SER A 80 -19.71 1.45 0.97
N LEU A 81 -19.86 2.25 -0.09
CA LEU A 81 -19.30 2.02 -1.41
C LEU A 81 -18.28 3.15 -1.68
N GLY A 82 -17.05 2.78 -1.98
CA GLY A 82 -15.97 3.73 -2.25
C GLY A 82 -15.45 3.69 -3.67
N ALA A 83 -14.75 4.75 -4.05
CA ALA A 83 -13.91 4.81 -5.24
C ALA A 83 -12.60 5.55 -4.90
N TYR A 84 -11.45 4.87 -5.07
CA TYR A 84 -10.14 5.38 -4.67
C TYR A 84 -9.11 5.23 -5.77
N TYR A 85 -8.35 6.26 -6.03
CA TYR A 85 -7.05 6.13 -6.65
C TYR A 85 -6.04 5.67 -5.60
N SER A 86 -5.15 4.75 -5.95
CA SER A 86 -4.12 4.24 -5.06
C SER A 86 -2.85 3.89 -5.82
N GLU A 87 -1.71 4.37 -5.30
CA GLU A 87 -0.39 3.98 -5.77
C GLU A 87 0.12 2.81 -4.93
N GLN A 88 0.43 1.70 -5.59
CA GLN A 88 0.76 0.42 -4.99
C GLN A 88 2.05 -0.15 -5.60
N GLY A 89 2.43 -1.36 -5.18
CA GLY A 89 3.58 -2.06 -5.70
C GLY A 89 4.55 -2.49 -4.61
N CYS A 90 5.82 -2.66 -4.97
CA CYS A 90 6.89 -3.00 -4.04
C CYS A 90 8.21 -2.35 -4.45
N LYS A 91 9.16 -2.30 -3.52
CA LYS A 91 10.56 -1.95 -3.74
C LYS A 91 11.45 -3.17 -3.47
N TYR A 92 12.65 -3.10 -3.97
CA TYR A 92 13.68 -4.09 -3.72
C TYR A 92 14.91 -3.40 -3.13
N LYS A 93 15.61 -4.11 -2.25
CA LYS A 93 16.85 -3.62 -1.65
C LYS A 93 17.92 -3.50 -2.73
N ASN A 94 18.72 -2.46 -2.62
CA ASN A 94 19.87 -2.30 -3.51
C ASN A 94 20.80 -3.50 -3.36
N ASN A 95 21.34 -3.96 -4.47
CA ASN A 95 22.28 -5.07 -4.51
C ASN A 95 23.47 -4.72 -5.40
N ASN A 96 24.65 -5.16 -4.99
CA ASN A 96 25.89 -5.05 -5.76
C ASN A 96 26.42 -6.45 -6.01
N ALA A 97 26.83 -6.72 -7.25
CA ALA A 97 27.41 -7.98 -7.66
C ALA A 97 28.76 -7.73 -8.34
N GLU A 98 29.77 -8.50 -7.95
CA GLU A 98 31.09 -8.47 -8.61
C GLU A 98 31.03 -9.17 -9.95
N ASP A 99 31.66 -8.60 -10.96
CA ASP A 99 31.82 -9.23 -12.26
C ASP A 99 32.91 -10.31 -12.17
N VAL A 100 32.52 -11.56 -12.41
CA VAL A 100 33.44 -12.73 -12.35
C VAL A 100 34.52 -12.68 -13.42
N GLN A 101 34.26 -12.05 -14.56
CA GLN A 101 35.24 -11.94 -15.67
C GLN A 101 36.23 -10.80 -15.49
N THR A 102 35.87 -9.82 -14.68
CA THR A 102 36.75 -8.62 -14.45
C THR A 102 36.79 -8.36 -12.94
N PRO A 103 37.71 -9.05 -12.19
CA PRO A 103 37.85 -8.84 -10.73
C PRO A 103 38.03 -7.35 -10.41
N GLY A 104 37.42 -6.89 -9.34
CA GLY A 104 37.38 -5.47 -8.94
C GLY A 104 36.35 -4.62 -9.70
N SER A 105 35.65 -5.18 -10.70
CA SER A 105 34.53 -4.53 -11.39
C SER A 105 33.21 -4.99 -10.81
N TYR A 106 32.30 -4.06 -10.53
CA TYR A 106 31.02 -4.32 -9.89
C TYR A 106 29.86 -3.71 -10.68
N THR A 107 28.77 -4.44 -10.76
CA THR A 107 27.49 -3.91 -11.23
C THR A 107 26.50 -3.90 -10.07
N GLY A 108 26.00 -2.73 -9.72
CA GLY A 108 25.01 -2.53 -8.68
C GLY A 108 23.65 -2.22 -9.27
N VAL A 109 22.60 -2.76 -8.66
CA VAL A 109 21.21 -2.42 -8.97
C VAL A 109 20.66 -1.63 -7.80
N SER A 110 20.16 -0.44 -8.09
CA SER A 110 19.52 0.44 -7.12
C SER A 110 18.15 0.93 -7.62
N ASN A 111 17.33 1.47 -6.71
CA ASN A 111 16.01 1.99 -7.03
C ASN A 111 15.09 1.00 -7.78
N CYS A 112 15.34 -0.31 -7.62
CA CYS A 112 14.48 -1.31 -8.22
C CYS A 112 13.10 -1.28 -7.55
N GLN A 113 12.04 -1.02 -8.32
CA GLN A 113 10.68 -0.92 -7.82
C GLN A 113 9.64 -1.26 -8.88
N THR A 114 8.56 -1.88 -8.43
CA THR A 114 7.34 -2.06 -9.21
C THR A 114 6.35 -0.99 -8.78
N LYS A 115 5.85 -0.20 -9.73
CA LYS A 115 4.88 0.87 -9.53
C LYS A 115 3.58 0.47 -10.20
N LEU A 116 2.52 0.31 -9.40
CA LEU A 116 1.18 0.00 -9.88
C LEU A 116 0.24 1.14 -9.48
N LYS A 117 -0.66 1.50 -10.38
CA LYS A 117 -1.72 2.48 -10.13
C LYS A 117 -3.06 1.81 -10.27
N TYR A 118 -3.91 1.96 -9.28
CA TYR A 118 -5.23 1.33 -9.22
C TYR A 118 -6.34 2.34 -9.02
N ILE A 119 -7.48 2.02 -9.61
CA ILE A 119 -8.79 2.50 -9.15
C ILE A 119 -9.40 1.36 -8.35
N ASN A 120 -9.57 1.57 -7.05
CA ASN A 120 -10.14 0.59 -6.13
C ASN A 120 -11.58 0.94 -5.79
N VAL A 121 -12.46 -0.04 -5.86
CA VAL A 121 -13.89 0.09 -5.54
C VAL A 121 -14.21 -0.88 -4.40
N PRO A 122 -14.05 -0.47 -3.13
CA PRO A 122 -14.45 -1.27 -1.99
C PRO A 122 -15.95 -1.14 -1.68
N ILE A 123 -16.54 -2.26 -1.30
CA ILE A 123 -17.83 -2.34 -0.62
C ILE A 123 -17.53 -2.77 0.81
N MET A 124 -17.86 -1.93 1.81
CA MET A 124 -17.50 -2.16 3.20
C MET A 124 -18.74 -2.26 4.08
N LEU A 125 -18.71 -3.19 5.00
CA LEU A 125 -19.59 -3.23 6.16
C LEU A 125 -18.85 -2.58 7.34
N ASN A 126 -19.44 -1.57 7.94
CA ASN A 126 -18.89 -0.84 9.08
C ASN A 126 -19.74 -1.16 10.30
N MET A 127 -19.13 -1.76 11.32
CA MET A 127 -19.78 -2.15 12.56
C MET A 127 -19.25 -1.28 13.70
N TYR A 128 -20.09 -0.45 14.28
CA TYR A 128 -19.74 0.46 15.36
C TYR A 128 -19.74 -0.29 16.70
N ALA A 129 -18.55 -0.71 17.13
CA ALA A 129 -18.35 -1.39 18.42
C ALA A 129 -18.49 -0.43 19.61
N ALA A 130 -18.18 0.85 19.42
CA ALA A 130 -18.40 1.95 20.32
C ALA A 130 -18.86 3.18 19.52
N GLN A 131 -19.29 4.23 20.22
CA GLN A 131 -19.93 5.40 19.62
C GLN A 131 -19.11 6.03 18.48
N ASN A 132 -17.77 6.02 18.58
CA ASN A 132 -16.87 6.64 17.61
C ASN A 132 -15.93 5.64 16.94
N PHE A 133 -16.02 4.36 17.28
CA PHE A 133 -15.09 3.32 16.84
C PHE A 133 -15.82 2.27 16.01
N ALA A 134 -15.36 2.06 14.78
CA ALA A 134 -15.91 1.05 13.89
C ALA A 134 -14.85 0.02 13.48
N ILE A 135 -15.30 -1.23 13.45
CA ILE A 135 -14.62 -2.36 12.80
C ILE A 135 -15.19 -2.46 11.38
N LYS A 136 -14.32 -2.64 10.41
CA LYS A 136 -14.69 -2.63 8.99
C LYS A 136 -14.20 -3.90 8.31
N VAL A 137 -15.06 -4.48 7.49
CA VAL A 137 -14.72 -5.61 6.63
C VAL A 137 -15.45 -5.47 5.31
N GLY A 138 -14.87 -5.96 4.22
CA GLY A 138 -15.54 -5.84 2.94
C GLY A 138 -14.88 -6.61 1.81
N LEU A 139 -15.27 -6.26 0.61
CA LEU A 139 -14.70 -6.75 -0.64
C LEU A 139 -14.26 -5.54 -1.47
N GLN A 140 -13.06 -5.60 -2.03
CA GLN A 140 -12.51 -4.54 -2.87
C GLN A 140 -12.18 -5.09 -4.25
N MET A 141 -12.78 -4.48 -5.25
CA MET A 141 -12.43 -4.66 -6.65
C MET A 141 -11.36 -3.62 -7.00
N GLY A 142 -10.23 -4.05 -7.56
CA GLY A 142 -9.13 -3.20 -8.01
C GLY A 142 -9.00 -3.25 -9.53
N PHE A 143 -8.92 -2.09 -10.16
CA PHE A 143 -8.68 -1.96 -11.59
C PHE A 143 -7.32 -1.32 -11.81
N ASN A 144 -6.37 -2.09 -12.34
CA ASN A 144 -5.05 -1.57 -12.67
C ASN A 144 -5.12 -0.65 -13.90
N VAL A 145 -4.66 0.58 -13.73
CA VAL A 145 -4.63 1.60 -14.79
C VAL A 145 -3.22 1.89 -15.29
N SER A 146 -2.19 1.45 -14.56
CA SER A 146 -0.79 1.57 -15.00
C SER A 146 0.10 0.63 -14.18
N GLY A 147 0.98 -0.09 -14.86
CA GLY A 147 2.03 -0.90 -14.25
C GLY A 147 3.38 -0.57 -14.87
N LYS A 148 4.37 -0.19 -14.06
CA LYS A 148 5.74 0.08 -14.51
C LYS A 148 6.74 -0.53 -13.55
N GLN A 149 7.85 -0.98 -14.09
CA GLN A 149 9.01 -1.42 -13.36
C GLN A 149 10.17 -0.48 -13.66
N GLU A 150 10.86 -0.04 -12.64
CA GLU A 150 12.04 0.83 -12.76
C GLU A 150 13.20 0.20 -12.00
N LEU A 151 14.40 0.29 -12.56
CA LEU A 151 15.64 -0.04 -11.90
C LEU A 151 16.74 0.91 -12.37
N THR A 152 17.71 1.18 -11.51
CA THR A 152 18.91 1.94 -11.87
C THR A 152 20.12 1.03 -11.74
N GLU A 153 20.84 0.86 -12.82
CA GLU A 153 22.09 0.13 -12.87
C GLU A 153 23.25 1.11 -12.63
N ASN A 154 24.14 0.75 -11.74
CA ASN A 154 25.35 1.48 -11.40
C ASN A 154 26.55 0.54 -11.60
N SER A 155 27.55 0.95 -12.34
CA SER A 155 28.83 0.26 -12.41
C SER A 155 29.88 1.00 -11.58
N PHE A 156 30.77 0.27 -10.95
CA PHE A 156 31.96 0.85 -10.31
C PHE A 156 33.12 -0.14 -10.37
N LYS A 157 34.33 0.40 -10.36
CA LYS A 157 35.57 -0.38 -10.32
C LYS A 157 36.34 -0.01 -9.07
N VAL A 158 36.96 -1.00 -8.45
CA VAL A 158 37.95 -0.79 -7.40
C VAL A 158 39.33 -0.97 -8.05
N THR A 159 40.13 0.12 -8.08
CA THR A 159 41.47 0.08 -8.62
C THR A 159 42.43 -0.65 -7.71
N ASP A 160 43.59 -1.08 -8.20
CA ASP A 160 44.65 -1.75 -7.40
C ASP A 160 45.12 -0.90 -6.22
N GLU A 161 44.94 0.42 -6.28
CA GLU A 161 45.20 1.37 -5.20
C GLU A 161 44.08 1.48 -4.16
N GLY A 162 43.00 0.68 -4.29
CA GLY A 162 41.84 0.72 -3.42
C GLY A 162 40.87 1.89 -3.65
N LYS A 163 41.05 2.62 -4.76
CA LYS A 163 40.17 3.73 -5.15
C LYS A 163 38.94 3.22 -5.86
N THR A 164 37.76 3.73 -5.55
CA THR A 164 36.51 3.40 -6.24
C THR A 164 36.20 4.41 -7.33
N GLU A 165 36.13 3.95 -8.57
CA GLU A 165 35.67 4.72 -9.72
C GLU A 165 34.26 4.35 -10.08
N TYR A 166 33.34 5.34 -10.08
CA TYR A 166 31.93 5.12 -10.41
C TYR A 166 31.66 5.40 -11.88
N GLY A 167 30.99 4.47 -12.54
CA GLY A 167 30.42 4.66 -13.86
C GLY A 167 29.16 5.55 -13.81
N LYS A 168 28.66 5.91 -14.98
CA LYS A 168 27.45 6.73 -15.09
C LYS A 168 26.21 5.87 -14.81
N PRO A 169 25.35 6.25 -13.86
CA PRO A 169 24.10 5.53 -13.58
C PRO A 169 23.18 5.51 -14.81
N THR A 170 22.60 4.36 -15.11
CA THR A 170 21.61 4.19 -16.18
C THR A 170 20.31 3.70 -15.61
N THR A 171 19.21 4.43 -15.84
CA THR A 171 17.88 4.06 -15.37
C THR A 171 17.08 3.40 -16.49
N TYR A 172 16.64 2.19 -16.25
CA TYR A 172 15.76 1.43 -17.15
C TYR A 172 14.32 1.49 -16.63
N LYS A 173 13.39 1.63 -17.57
CA LYS A 173 11.95 1.62 -17.32
C LYS A 173 11.31 0.64 -18.28
N ALA A 174 10.48 -0.25 -17.74
CA ALA A 174 9.72 -1.22 -18.51
C ALA A 174 8.26 -1.24 -18.06
N ASP A 175 7.37 -1.63 -18.95
CA ASP A 175 6.00 -1.87 -18.60
C ASP A 175 5.89 -3.17 -17.80
N TYR A 176 5.16 -3.13 -16.69
CA TYR A 176 4.84 -4.31 -15.89
C TYR A 176 3.44 -4.79 -16.29
N ASN A 177 3.38 -5.99 -16.90
CA ASN A 177 2.14 -6.60 -17.37
C ASN A 177 1.27 -7.10 -16.20
N ALA A 178 0.76 -6.15 -15.41
CA ALA A 178 -0.23 -6.44 -14.39
C ALA A 178 -1.58 -6.75 -15.02
N LYS A 179 -2.33 -7.68 -14.43
CA LYS A 179 -3.72 -7.89 -14.78
C LYS A 179 -4.55 -6.65 -14.51
N THR A 180 -5.52 -6.38 -15.38
CA THR A 180 -6.42 -5.23 -15.22
C THR A 180 -7.28 -5.34 -13.97
N PHE A 181 -7.69 -6.56 -13.58
CA PHE A 181 -8.58 -6.79 -12.45
C PHE A 181 -7.86 -7.48 -11.29
N ASP A 182 -8.09 -6.98 -10.08
CA ASP A 182 -7.61 -7.50 -8.80
C ASP A 182 -8.75 -7.54 -7.79
N LEU A 183 -8.73 -8.51 -6.87
CA LEU A 183 -9.70 -8.67 -5.81
C LEU A 183 -8.98 -8.76 -4.46
N ALA A 184 -9.48 -8.04 -3.47
CA ALA A 184 -8.94 -8.03 -2.12
C ALA A 184 -10.04 -8.05 -1.06
N ILE A 185 -9.70 -8.49 0.15
CA ILE A 185 -10.51 -8.35 1.36
C ILE A 185 -9.90 -7.23 2.21
N PRO A 186 -10.52 -6.04 2.27
CA PRO A 186 -10.18 -5.01 3.24
C PRO A 186 -10.72 -5.38 4.63
N ILE A 187 -9.85 -5.28 5.63
CA ILE A 187 -10.20 -5.38 7.06
C ILE A 187 -9.61 -4.15 7.72
N GLY A 188 -10.38 -3.45 8.54
CA GLY A 188 -9.91 -2.21 9.11
C GLY A 188 -10.62 -1.76 10.37
N LEU A 189 -10.13 -0.66 10.89
CA LEU A 189 -10.62 0.04 12.05
C LEU A 189 -10.72 1.51 11.71
N SER A 190 -11.70 2.20 12.25
CA SER A 190 -11.78 3.65 12.17
C SER A 190 -12.25 4.27 13.48
N TYR A 191 -11.78 5.48 13.71
CA TYR A 191 -12.22 6.33 14.79
C TYR A 191 -12.70 7.65 14.23
N GLU A 192 -13.90 8.08 14.63
CA GLU A 192 -14.54 9.31 14.17
C GLU A 192 -14.67 10.30 15.33
N TYR A 193 -14.24 11.54 15.13
CA TYR A 193 -14.41 12.62 16.07
C TYR A 193 -14.76 13.91 15.32
N MET A 194 -15.87 14.55 15.67
CA MET A 194 -16.37 15.77 15.01
C MET A 194 -16.39 15.66 13.48
N ASN A 195 -16.91 14.54 12.95
CA ASN A 195 -16.95 14.19 11.53
C ASN A 195 -15.59 13.92 10.87
N VAL A 196 -14.47 14.11 11.58
CA VAL A 196 -13.14 13.70 11.12
C VAL A 196 -12.95 12.23 11.43
N ILE A 197 -12.60 11.44 10.43
CA ILE A 197 -12.39 10.00 10.54
C ILE A 197 -10.92 9.71 10.30
N ILE A 198 -10.29 9.00 11.24
CA ILE A 198 -9.01 8.33 11.03
C ILE A 198 -9.30 6.85 10.79
N ASP A 199 -8.75 6.31 9.73
CA ASP A 199 -9.04 4.95 9.26
C ASP A 199 -7.73 4.21 8.97
N ALA A 200 -7.63 2.99 9.43
CA ALA A 200 -6.53 2.07 9.14
C ALA A 200 -7.11 0.78 8.57
N ARG A 201 -6.67 0.36 7.37
CA ARG A 201 -7.12 -0.84 6.67
C ARG A 201 -5.94 -1.69 6.23
N TYR A 202 -6.12 -2.99 6.32
CA TYR A 202 -5.28 -3.97 5.65
C TYR A 202 -6.07 -4.60 4.49
N ASN A 203 -5.57 -4.43 3.28
CA ASN A 203 -6.15 -5.02 2.08
C ASN A 203 -5.39 -6.31 1.76
N LEU A 204 -6.03 -7.45 2.00
CA LEU A 204 -5.50 -8.77 1.68
C LEU A 204 -5.82 -9.13 0.24
N GLY A 205 -4.82 -9.14 -0.64
CA GLY A 205 -4.98 -9.53 -2.05
C GLY A 205 -5.35 -10.99 -2.20
N LEU A 206 -6.39 -11.28 -2.97
CA LEU A 206 -6.87 -12.63 -3.24
C LEU A 206 -6.39 -13.15 -4.59
N THR A 207 -6.40 -12.31 -5.61
CA THR A 207 -6.11 -12.68 -7.00
C THR A 207 -4.65 -12.47 -7.36
N ARG A 208 -4.20 -13.16 -8.41
CA ARG A 208 -2.87 -12.97 -8.98
C ARG A 208 -2.86 -11.70 -9.82
N ILE A 209 -1.90 -10.83 -9.57
CA ILE A 209 -1.74 -9.56 -10.31
C ILE A 209 -0.97 -9.71 -11.63
N CYS A 210 -0.35 -10.88 -11.89
CA CYS A 210 0.40 -11.15 -13.12
C CYS A 210 0.09 -12.55 -13.65
N SER A 211 0.16 -12.76 -14.97
CA SER A 211 -0.22 -14.02 -15.62
C SER A 211 0.96 -14.94 -15.92
N ASN A 212 2.17 -14.41 -16.12
CA ASN A 212 3.25 -15.10 -16.84
C ASN A 212 4.36 -15.68 -15.95
N LEU A 213 4.12 -15.92 -14.66
CA LEU A 213 5.16 -16.34 -13.71
C LEU A 213 5.03 -17.81 -13.30
N GLY A 214 4.55 -18.71 -14.16
CA GLY A 214 4.50 -20.17 -13.89
C GLY A 214 3.78 -20.48 -12.56
N SER A 215 4.47 -21.15 -11.64
CA SER A 215 3.94 -21.51 -10.29
C SER A 215 3.84 -20.34 -9.33
N TYR A 216 4.46 -19.21 -9.62
CA TYR A 216 4.40 -18.01 -8.77
C TYR A 216 3.04 -17.32 -8.88
N SER A 217 2.54 -16.89 -7.74
CA SER A 217 1.22 -16.28 -7.61
C SER A 217 1.33 -14.94 -6.88
N PRO A 218 1.90 -13.90 -7.53
CA PRO A 218 2.05 -12.59 -6.89
C PRO A 218 0.68 -12.00 -6.59
N LYS A 219 0.50 -11.55 -5.35
CA LYS A 219 -0.70 -10.87 -4.85
C LYS A 219 -0.31 -9.54 -4.24
N ASN A 220 -1.18 -8.57 -4.35
CA ASN A 220 -0.94 -7.23 -3.86
C ASN A 220 -1.57 -7.05 -2.47
N ASN A 221 -0.74 -6.74 -1.47
CA ASN A 221 -1.18 -6.43 -0.12
C ASN A 221 -0.88 -4.97 0.20
N ALA A 222 -1.79 -4.32 0.92
CA ALA A 222 -1.65 -2.93 1.28
C ALA A 222 -2.12 -2.65 2.71
N ILE A 223 -1.34 -1.87 3.45
CA ILE A 223 -1.77 -1.19 4.67
C ILE A 223 -2.10 0.24 4.27
N CYS A 224 -3.34 0.67 4.46
CA CYS A 224 -3.79 2.02 4.15
C CYS A 224 -4.11 2.76 5.45
N ILE A 225 -3.51 3.92 5.64
CA ILE A 225 -3.82 4.83 6.75
C ILE A 225 -4.32 6.13 6.13
N SER A 226 -5.50 6.59 6.53
CA SER A 226 -6.14 7.74 5.91
C SER A 226 -6.91 8.59 6.89
N ALA A 227 -7.03 9.88 6.54
CA ALA A 227 -7.94 10.84 7.15
C ALA A 227 -9.10 11.11 6.19
N ALA A 228 -10.29 11.28 6.75
CA ALA A 228 -11.50 11.55 6.00
C ALA A 228 -12.41 12.50 6.77
N TYR A 229 -13.37 13.06 6.08
CA TYR A 229 -14.40 13.92 6.68
C TYR A 229 -15.79 13.45 6.23
N ARG A 230 -16.72 13.32 7.17
CA ARG A 230 -18.10 12.91 6.91
C ARG A 230 -19.00 14.12 6.67
N PHE A 231 -19.60 14.16 5.49
CA PHE A 231 -20.71 15.05 5.18
C PHE A 231 -22.00 14.24 5.22
N THR A 232 -22.81 14.48 6.24
CA THR A 232 -24.12 13.84 6.40
C THR A 232 -25.16 14.61 5.59
N LEU A 233 -25.98 13.91 4.79
CA LEU A 233 -27.01 14.45 3.90
C LEU A 233 -28.39 14.43 4.54
#